data_84c9f3584699607d067d1fdad8b5cffc
#
_entry.id   84c9f3584699607d067d1fdad8b5cffc
#
_cell.length_a   1.000
_cell.length_b   1.000
_cell.length_c   1.000
_cell.angle_alpha   90.00
_cell.angle_beta   90.00
_cell.angle_gamma   90.00
#
_symmetry.space_group_name_H-M   'P 1'
#
loop_
_entity.id
_entity.type
_entity.pdbx_description
1 polymer ?
#
loop_
_entity_poly.entity_id
_entity_poly.type
_entity_poly.pdbx_seq_one_letter_code
_entity_poly.pdbx_strand_id
1 'polypeptide(L)'
;MTNIPGYGRRGLRVLVSGVLLLVLAAGATAEDKRRWKPLAADNVHDPTSPAVTQLQAPGEALSKLPAGTGGNQVGWGAALRQGLIAPRASADPDYVPKPGTDPAVVEIDILLNKNGSQLPVRFPHRDHTLWLDCSNCHPQLFQTKTGTSKISMLRILEGEQCGVCHGAVAFPLTECKRCHNTPWGVTPAQVPKPK
;
A
#
# COMPACT_ATOMS: atom_id res chain seq x y z
N MET A 1 23.48 -32.81 -81.85
CA MET A 1 22.61 -31.65 -82.18
C MET A 1 21.22 -31.99 -81.66
N THR A 2 20.90 -31.61 -80.43
CA THR A 2 19.63 -31.95 -79.84
C THR A 2 19.19 -30.67 -79.08
N ASN A 3 18.12 -30.07 -79.62
CA ASN A 3 17.42 -28.91 -79.09
C ASN A 3 16.62 -29.32 -77.85
N ILE A 4 16.80 -28.61 -76.76
CA ILE A 4 15.96 -28.76 -75.55
C ILE A 4 15.09 -27.49 -75.44
N PRO A 5 13.75 -27.62 -75.36
CA PRO A 5 12.83 -26.46 -75.20
C PRO A 5 12.78 -26.00 -73.81
N GLY A 6 12.79 -24.66 -73.65
CA GLY A 6 12.74 -23.97 -72.39
C GLY A 6 11.40 -24.08 -71.70
N TYR A 7 11.44 -24.38 -70.37
CA TYR A 7 10.29 -24.40 -69.48
C TYR A 7 10.07 -22.97 -68.91
N GLY A 8 8.94 -22.37 -69.32
CA GLY A 8 8.49 -21.08 -68.80
C GLY A 8 8.06 -21.19 -67.32
N ARG A 9 8.75 -20.50 -66.46
CA ARG A 9 8.34 -20.34 -65.05
C ARG A 9 7.19 -19.35 -64.98
N ARG A 10 5.97 -19.87 -64.79
CA ARG A 10 4.83 -19.07 -64.39
C ARG A 10 5.01 -18.71 -62.88
N GLY A 11 5.29 -17.45 -62.60
CA GLY A 11 5.37 -16.94 -61.26
C GLY A 11 3.97 -16.92 -60.60
N LEU A 12 3.81 -17.77 -59.61
CA LEU A 12 2.67 -17.76 -58.71
C LEU A 12 2.83 -16.61 -57.71
N ARG A 13 2.13 -15.50 -57.95
CA ARG A 13 2.03 -14.42 -56.99
C ARG A 13 1.08 -14.83 -55.89
N VAL A 14 1.63 -15.28 -54.76
CA VAL A 14 0.86 -15.49 -53.52
C VAL A 14 0.61 -14.11 -52.90
N LEU A 15 -0.61 -13.62 -53.00
CA LEU A 15 -1.10 -12.49 -52.26
C LEU A 15 -1.30 -12.93 -50.79
N VAL A 16 -0.33 -12.65 -49.94
CA VAL A 16 -0.49 -12.79 -48.49
C VAL A 16 -1.32 -11.59 -48.00
N SER A 17 -2.62 -11.78 -47.92
CA SER A 17 -3.51 -10.86 -47.23
C SER A 17 -3.26 -10.96 -45.73
N GLY A 18 -2.42 -10.03 -45.23
CA GLY A 18 -2.22 -9.87 -43.79
C GLY A 18 -3.49 -9.31 -43.14
N VAL A 19 -4.28 -10.17 -42.53
CA VAL A 19 -5.35 -9.75 -41.63
C VAL A 19 -4.68 -9.32 -40.34
N LEU A 20 -4.50 -7.99 -40.18
CA LEU A 20 -4.07 -7.38 -38.94
C LEU A 20 -5.21 -7.50 -37.93
N LEU A 21 -5.21 -8.53 -37.11
CA LEU A 21 -6.10 -8.66 -35.95
C LEU A 21 -5.67 -7.62 -34.92
N LEU A 22 -6.34 -6.47 -34.92
CA LEU A 22 -6.30 -5.51 -33.83
C LEU A 22 -7.00 -6.16 -32.62
N VAL A 23 -6.24 -6.82 -31.77
CA VAL A 23 -6.71 -7.21 -30.44
C VAL A 23 -6.82 -5.94 -29.61
N LEU A 24 -8.00 -5.33 -29.62
CA LEU A 24 -8.39 -4.34 -28.62
C LEU A 24 -8.41 -5.07 -27.27
N ALA A 25 -7.29 -5.01 -26.56
CA ALA A 25 -7.26 -5.35 -25.14
C ALA A 25 -8.14 -4.31 -24.43
N ALA A 26 -9.43 -4.58 -24.37
CA ALA A 26 -10.30 -3.92 -23.41
C ALA A 26 -9.76 -4.32 -22.03
N GLY A 27 -8.94 -3.44 -21.44
CA GLY A 27 -8.55 -3.53 -20.05
C GLY A 27 -9.84 -3.48 -19.25
N ALA A 28 -10.35 -4.64 -18.84
CA ALA A 28 -11.42 -4.71 -17.87
C ALA A 28 -10.85 -4.11 -16.58
N THR A 29 -11.16 -2.86 -16.34
CA THR A 29 -10.95 -2.24 -15.03
C THR A 29 -11.79 -3.06 -14.06
N ALA A 30 -11.13 -3.81 -13.19
CA ALA A 30 -11.82 -4.54 -12.14
C ALA A 30 -12.67 -3.53 -11.37
N GLU A 31 -13.98 -3.75 -11.36
CA GLU A 31 -14.92 -2.88 -10.66
C GLU A 31 -14.51 -2.82 -9.18
N ASP A 32 -14.29 -1.62 -8.67
CA ASP A 32 -13.95 -1.41 -7.27
C ASP A 32 -15.17 -1.76 -6.40
N LYS A 33 -15.10 -2.90 -5.73
CA LYS A 33 -16.17 -3.42 -4.87
C LYS A 33 -16.28 -2.70 -3.52
N ARG A 34 -15.34 -1.79 -3.23
CA ARG A 34 -15.41 -0.98 -2.02
C ARG A 34 -16.59 -0.03 -2.11
N ARG A 35 -17.31 0.12 -1.01
CA ARG A 35 -18.51 0.98 -0.96
C ARG A 35 -18.41 1.91 0.23
N TRP A 36 -18.43 3.18 -0.05
CA TRP A 36 -18.59 4.22 0.98
C TRP A 36 -19.98 4.80 0.85
N LYS A 37 -20.68 4.92 1.97
CA LYS A 37 -21.98 5.58 1.98
C LYS A 37 -21.80 7.07 1.67
N PRO A 38 -22.71 7.69 0.92
CA PRO A 38 -22.78 9.14 0.82
C PRO A 38 -22.91 9.77 2.22
N LEU A 39 -22.33 10.94 2.42
CA LEU A 39 -22.36 11.61 3.72
C LEU A 39 -23.77 11.83 4.25
N ALA A 40 -24.73 12.14 3.37
CA ALA A 40 -26.15 12.28 3.73
C ALA A 40 -26.83 10.96 4.17
N ALA A 41 -26.20 9.82 4.00
CA ALA A 41 -26.76 8.48 4.29
C ALA A 41 -25.85 7.61 5.17
N ASP A 42 -24.81 8.17 5.77
CA ASP A 42 -23.82 7.42 6.56
C ASP A 42 -24.24 7.22 8.02
N ASN A 43 -25.32 7.86 8.47
CA ASN A 43 -25.84 7.90 9.84
C ASN A 43 -24.91 8.61 10.85
N VAL A 44 -23.98 9.39 10.39
CA VAL A 44 -23.04 10.19 11.20
C VAL A 44 -23.27 11.67 10.95
N HIS A 45 -23.42 12.06 9.69
CA HIS A 45 -23.65 13.45 9.31
C HIS A 45 -25.13 13.78 9.25
N ASP A 46 -25.49 14.98 9.71
CA ASP A 46 -26.86 15.51 9.52
C ASP A 46 -27.10 15.79 8.04
N PRO A 47 -28.03 15.06 7.37
CA PRO A 47 -28.29 15.23 5.95
C PRO A 47 -28.85 16.60 5.59
N THR A 48 -29.38 17.36 6.57
CA THR A 48 -29.92 18.70 6.37
C THR A 48 -28.87 19.80 6.53
N SER A 49 -27.68 19.45 7.03
CA SER A 49 -26.59 20.39 7.23
C SER A 49 -26.00 20.87 5.90
N PRO A 50 -25.84 22.18 5.68
CA PRO A 50 -25.15 22.72 4.51
C PRO A 50 -23.74 22.16 4.33
N ALA A 51 -23.08 21.75 5.41
CA ALA A 51 -21.75 21.16 5.36
C ALA A 51 -21.69 19.87 4.53
N VAL A 52 -22.76 19.05 4.51
CA VAL A 52 -22.82 17.82 3.73
C VAL A 52 -22.64 18.07 2.23
N THR A 53 -23.13 19.19 1.71
CA THR A 53 -22.98 19.55 0.29
C THR A 53 -21.60 20.12 -0.03
N GLN A 54 -20.84 20.57 0.97
CA GLN A 54 -19.50 21.15 0.82
C GLN A 54 -18.39 20.11 1.05
N LEU A 55 -18.67 19.04 1.79
CA LEU A 55 -17.72 18.00 2.06
C LEU A 55 -17.58 17.06 0.86
N GLN A 56 -16.37 16.67 0.55
CA GLN A 56 -16.11 15.70 -0.50
C GLN A 56 -16.65 14.31 -0.11
N ALA A 57 -17.41 13.68 -1.01
CA ALA A 57 -17.86 12.30 -0.80
C ALA A 57 -16.64 11.35 -0.68
N PRO A 58 -16.57 10.50 0.36
CA PRO A 58 -15.40 9.64 0.58
C PRO A 58 -15.04 8.76 -0.62
N GLY A 59 -16.03 8.27 -1.36
CA GLY A 59 -15.83 7.44 -2.55
C GLY A 59 -15.07 8.14 -3.68
N GLU A 60 -15.17 9.45 -3.80
CA GLU A 60 -14.48 10.19 -4.87
C GLU A 60 -12.97 10.23 -4.69
N ALA A 61 -12.50 10.37 -3.45
CA ALA A 61 -11.08 10.41 -3.14
C ALA A 61 -10.52 9.01 -2.86
N LEU A 62 -11.20 8.23 -2.03
CA LEU A 62 -10.68 6.97 -1.52
C LEU A 62 -10.68 5.85 -2.56
N SER A 63 -11.57 5.88 -3.56
CA SER A 63 -11.58 4.91 -4.66
C SER A 63 -10.32 4.96 -5.52
N LYS A 64 -9.64 6.10 -5.56
CA LYS A 64 -8.39 6.28 -6.31
C LYS A 64 -7.17 5.65 -5.62
N LEU A 65 -7.31 5.30 -4.35
CA LEU A 65 -6.23 4.71 -3.54
C LEU A 65 -6.29 3.18 -3.59
N PRO A 66 -5.18 2.48 -3.36
CA PRO A 66 -5.14 1.02 -3.33
C PRO A 66 -6.15 0.45 -2.35
N ALA A 67 -6.73 -0.70 -2.70
CA ALA A 67 -7.62 -1.42 -1.80
C ALA A 67 -6.86 -1.98 -0.59
N GLY A 68 -7.50 -1.97 0.57
CA GLY A 68 -7.01 -2.55 1.81
C GLY A 68 -8.09 -3.34 2.53
N THR A 69 -7.70 -4.07 3.55
CA THR A 69 -8.61 -4.80 4.45
C THR A 69 -8.85 -3.98 5.70
N GLY A 70 -10.08 -3.96 6.19
CA GLY A 70 -10.47 -3.26 7.41
C GLY A 70 -10.67 -1.75 7.26
N GLY A 71 -11.23 -1.13 8.27
CA GLY A 71 -11.51 0.30 8.36
C GLY A 71 -12.24 0.84 7.12
N ASN A 72 -11.70 1.88 6.52
CA ASN A 72 -12.25 2.50 5.32
C ASN A 72 -11.87 1.78 4.00
N GLN A 73 -11.37 0.55 4.07
CA GLN A 73 -11.01 -0.28 2.92
C GLN A 73 -9.89 0.29 2.04
N VAL A 74 -9.08 1.20 2.55
CA VAL A 74 -7.92 1.77 1.87
C VAL A 74 -6.62 1.13 2.37
N GLY A 75 -5.77 0.73 1.43
CA GLY A 75 -4.42 0.23 1.70
C GLY A 75 -3.42 1.37 1.88
N TRP A 76 -3.50 2.09 2.99
CA TRP A 76 -2.69 3.28 3.25
C TRP A 76 -1.18 3.04 3.11
N GLY A 77 -0.68 1.89 3.59
CA GLY A 77 0.72 1.53 3.40
C GLY A 77 1.09 1.33 1.92
N ALA A 78 0.18 0.77 1.12
CA ALA A 78 0.39 0.65 -0.31
C ALA A 78 0.36 2.02 -1.00
N ALA A 79 -0.55 2.91 -0.59
CA ALA A 79 -0.63 4.27 -1.12
C ALA A 79 0.67 5.06 -0.87
N LEU A 80 1.26 4.94 0.32
CA LEU A 80 2.57 5.51 0.64
C LEU A 80 3.69 4.94 -0.23
N ARG A 81 3.77 3.61 -0.34
CA ARG A 81 4.82 2.95 -1.11
C ARG A 81 4.76 3.29 -2.60
N GLN A 82 3.56 3.53 -3.12
CA GLN A 82 3.32 3.93 -4.50
C GLN A 82 3.47 5.45 -4.72
N GLY A 83 3.74 6.22 -3.66
CA GLY A 83 3.88 7.67 -3.76
C GLY A 83 2.57 8.41 -4.06
N LEU A 84 1.41 7.76 -3.86
CA LEU A 84 0.10 8.39 -4.08
C LEU A 84 -0.27 9.39 -2.97
N ILE A 85 0.35 9.26 -1.82
CA ILE A 85 0.25 10.20 -0.70
C ILE A 85 1.65 10.42 -0.11
N ALA A 86 1.89 11.65 0.38
CA ALA A 86 3.16 12.05 0.99
C ALA A 86 2.88 12.87 2.27
N PRO A 87 2.40 12.24 3.36
CA PRO A 87 1.89 12.95 4.55
C PRO A 87 2.95 13.76 5.30
N ARG A 88 4.23 13.51 5.06
CA ARG A 88 5.34 14.26 5.67
C ARG A 88 5.86 15.39 4.79
N ALA A 89 5.35 15.57 3.60
CA ALA A 89 5.82 16.64 2.73
C ALA A 89 5.37 18.02 3.24
N SER A 90 4.14 18.37 3.00
CA SER A 90 3.51 19.62 3.48
C SER A 90 2.01 19.57 3.24
N ALA A 91 1.24 20.30 4.05
CA ALA A 91 -0.17 20.58 3.76
C ALA A 91 -0.33 21.67 2.69
N ASP A 92 0.72 22.41 2.39
CA ASP A 92 0.73 23.42 1.33
C ASP A 92 0.84 22.73 -0.05
N PRO A 93 -0.16 22.88 -0.94
CA PRO A 93 -0.13 22.28 -2.27
C PRO A 93 0.99 22.81 -3.16
N ASP A 94 1.47 24.01 -2.90
CA ASP A 94 2.55 24.65 -3.67
C ASP A 94 3.94 24.39 -3.07
N TYR A 95 4.02 23.57 -2.02
CA TYR A 95 5.29 23.22 -1.40
C TYR A 95 6.20 22.45 -2.34
N VAL A 96 7.37 22.99 -2.59
CA VAL A 96 8.44 22.32 -3.32
C VAL A 96 9.51 21.84 -2.32
N PRO A 97 9.75 20.54 -2.17
CA PRO A 97 10.80 20.02 -1.31
C PRO A 97 12.17 20.61 -1.67
N LYS A 98 12.89 21.10 -0.69
CA LYS A 98 14.29 21.52 -0.91
C LYS A 98 15.17 20.28 -0.96
N PRO A 99 16.12 20.17 -1.91
CA PRO A 99 17.05 19.06 -1.96
C PRO A 99 17.78 18.89 -0.61
N GLY A 100 17.82 17.65 -0.11
CA GLY A 100 18.47 17.32 1.16
C GLY A 100 17.65 17.61 2.42
N THR A 101 16.39 18.06 2.30
CA THR A 101 15.48 18.25 3.44
C THR A 101 14.44 17.13 3.54
N ASP A 102 14.50 16.13 2.68
CA ASP A 102 13.58 15.00 2.72
C ASP A 102 13.68 14.30 4.08
N PRO A 103 12.53 13.97 4.68
CA PRO A 103 12.51 13.23 5.93
C PRO A 103 13.27 11.91 5.79
N ALA A 104 14.13 11.58 6.74
CA ALA A 104 14.87 10.32 6.73
C ALA A 104 13.89 9.14 6.74
N VAL A 105 13.93 8.31 5.70
CA VAL A 105 13.19 7.06 5.62
C VAL A 105 14.15 5.92 5.99
N VAL A 106 13.79 5.13 7.00
CA VAL A 106 14.64 4.07 7.54
C VAL A 106 14.21 2.72 6.96
N GLU A 107 15.07 2.11 6.17
CA GLU A 107 14.82 0.81 5.48
C GLU A 107 15.17 -0.42 6.33
N ILE A 108 14.93 -0.36 7.64
CA ILE A 108 15.25 -1.44 8.59
C ILE A 108 13.96 -2.11 9.06
N ASP A 109 13.94 -3.45 8.98
CA ASP A 109 12.90 -4.27 9.57
C ASP A 109 13.38 -4.89 10.89
N ILE A 110 12.54 -4.80 11.92
CA ILE A 110 12.79 -5.47 13.22
C ILE A 110 11.85 -6.66 13.34
N LEU A 111 12.38 -7.82 13.72
CA LEU A 111 11.58 -8.99 14.08
C LEU A 111 11.43 -9.06 15.59
N LEU A 112 10.19 -9.05 16.05
CA LEU A 112 9.78 -9.13 17.45
C LEU A 112 9.10 -10.48 17.70
N ASN A 113 8.98 -10.86 18.98
CA ASN A 113 8.30 -12.09 19.42
C ASN A 113 8.86 -13.37 18.78
N LYS A 114 10.17 -13.48 18.63
CA LYS A 114 10.83 -14.61 17.95
C LYS A 114 10.60 -15.96 18.62
N ASN A 115 10.29 -15.98 19.91
CA ASN A 115 10.13 -17.19 20.74
C ASN A 115 8.75 -17.26 21.42
N GLY A 116 7.78 -16.46 20.98
CA GLY A 116 6.42 -16.44 21.53
C GLY A 116 5.55 -17.58 20.98
N SER A 117 4.32 -17.70 21.48
CA SER A 117 3.32 -18.65 20.98
C SER A 117 2.67 -18.22 19.66
N GLN A 118 2.67 -16.94 19.36
CA GLN A 118 2.17 -16.38 18.10
C GLN A 118 3.31 -16.14 17.12
N LEU A 119 3.00 -16.11 15.83
CA LEU A 119 3.99 -15.81 14.80
C LEU A 119 4.78 -14.54 15.12
N PRO A 120 6.05 -14.47 14.75
CA PRO A 120 6.86 -13.28 14.86
C PRO A 120 6.19 -12.07 14.18
N VAL A 121 6.43 -10.91 14.77
CA VAL A 121 5.98 -9.62 14.22
C VAL A 121 7.12 -8.99 13.46
N ARG A 122 6.87 -8.61 12.22
CA ARG A 122 7.75 -7.74 11.47
C ARG A 122 7.33 -6.29 11.69
N PHE A 123 8.22 -5.48 12.22
CA PHE A 123 8.04 -4.04 12.31
C PHE A 123 8.83 -3.36 11.18
N PRO A 124 8.16 -2.81 10.16
CA PRO A 124 8.81 -2.13 9.06
C PRO A 124 9.03 -0.66 9.40
N HIS A 125 10.25 -0.24 9.70
CA HIS A 125 10.55 1.18 9.92
C HIS A 125 10.18 2.03 8.72
N ARG A 126 10.38 1.54 7.51
CA ARG A 126 10.04 2.27 6.29
C ARG A 126 8.59 2.75 6.30
N ASP A 127 7.65 1.84 6.51
CA ASP A 127 6.22 2.17 6.47
C ASP A 127 5.83 3.19 7.58
N HIS A 128 6.54 3.18 8.70
CA HIS A 128 6.31 4.15 9.79
C HIS A 128 7.01 5.48 9.54
N THR A 129 8.25 5.46 9.06
CA THR A 129 9.01 6.69 8.83
C THR A 129 8.57 7.47 7.59
N LEU A 130 7.75 6.89 6.73
CA LEU A 130 7.00 7.62 5.71
C LEU A 130 5.86 8.48 6.30
N TRP A 131 5.39 8.16 7.51
CA TRP A 131 4.36 8.92 8.24
C TRP A 131 4.91 9.82 9.34
N LEU A 132 5.91 9.34 10.07
CA LEU A 132 6.30 9.84 11.39
C LEU A 132 7.80 10.13 11.45
N ASP A 133 8.17 11.06 12.33
CA ASP A 133 9.56 11.31 12.71
C ASP A 133 10.06 10.30 13.75
N CYS A 134 11.39 10.19 13.86
CA CYS A 134 12.04 9.37 14.87
C CYS A 134 11.56 9.68 16.29
N SER A 135 11.36 10.97 16.60
CA SER A 135 10.92 11.46 17.89
C SER A 135 9.50 11.05 18.28
N ASN A 136 8.65 10.66 17.33
CA ASN A 136 7.32 10.15 17.63
C ASN A 136 7.37 8.78 18.34
N CYS A 137 8.48 8.03 18.17
CA CYS A 137 8.65 6.71 18.74
C CYS A 137 9.80 6.63 19.76
N HIS A 138 10.90 7.36 19.52
CA HIS A 138 12.13 7.27 20.31
C HIS A 138 12.40 8.55 21.10
N PRO A 139 12.86 8.46 22.36
CA PRO A 139 12.98 7.24 23.17
C PRO A 139 11.69 6.88 23.94
N GLN A 140 10.61 7.65 23.77
CA GLN A 140 9.41 7.62 24.62
C GLN A 140 8.69 6.27 24.61
N LEU A 141 8.34 5.78 23.41
CA LEU A 141 7.64 4.51 23.25
C LEU A 141 8.62 3.34 23.17
N PHE A 142 9.74 3.54 22.49
CA PHE A 142 10.74 2.52 22.24
C PHE A 142 12.16 3.08 22.35
N GLN A 143 13.05 2.30 22.95
CA GLN A 143 14.46 2.63 22.95
C GLN A 143 15.08 2.44 21.57
N THR A 144 16.11 3.21 21.22
CA THR A 144 16.78 3.16 19.92
C THR A 144 17.56 1.86 19.68
N LYS A 145 17.96 1.17 20.77
CA LYS A 145 18.70 -0.09 20.65
C LYS A 145 17.75 -1.28 20.61
N THR A 146 17.87 -2.11 19.58
CA THR A 146 17.08 -3.33 19.43
C THR A 146 17.20 -4.24 20.66
N GLY A 147 16.06 -4.75 21.14
CA GLY A 147 15.99 -5.68 22.26
C GLY A 147 15.97 -5.03 23.65
N THR A 148 16.10 -3.71 23.76
CA THR A 148 16.07 -3.02 25.06
C THR A 148 14.68 -2.56 25.48
N SER A 149 13.73 -2.45 24.57
CA SER A 149 12.33 -2.15 24.89
C SER A 149 11.59 -3.42 25.27
N LYS A 150 10.94 -3.40 26.45
CA LYS A 150 10.10 -4.52 26.92
C LYS A 150 8.71 -4.41 26.29
N ILE A 151 8.56 -4.96 25.09
CA ILE A 151 7.29 -4.93 24.36
C ILE A 151 6.44 -6.12 24.78
N SER A 152 5.16 -5.88 25.13
CA SER A 152 4.21 -6.95 25.47
C SER A 152 2.83 -6.68 24.88
N MET A 153 2.12 -7.77 24.55
CA MET A 153 0.74 -7.67 24.02
C MET A 153 -0.21 -6.99 25.01
N LEU A 154 -0.07 -7.27 26.31
CA LEU A 154 -0.89 -6.66 27.35
C LEU A 154 -0.80 -5.12 27.29
N ARG A 155 0.42 -4.59 27.33
CA ARG A 155 0.64 -3.14 27.26
C ARG A 155 0.13 -2.51 25.95
N ILE A 156 0.25 -3.25 24.84
CA ILE A 156 -0.29 -2.80 23.54
C ILE A 156 -1.83 -2.72 23.60
N LEU A 157 -2.49 -3.70 24.20
CA LEU A 157 -3.95 -3.69 24.36
C LEU A 157 -4.44 -2.61 25.34
N GLU A 158 -3.62 -2.23 26.29
CA GLU A 158 -3.86 -1.12 27.23
C GLU A 158 -3.64 0.27 26.59
N GLY A 159 -3.31 0.34 25.30
CA GLY A 159 -3.09 1.58 24.57
C GLY A 159 -1.67 2.14 24.72
N GLU A 160 -0.70 1.34 25.14
CA GLU A 160 0.70 1.71 25.19
C GLU A 160 1.47 1.16 23.97
N GLN A 161 2.69 1.60 23.79
CA GLN A 161 3.60 1.12 22.73
C GLN A 161 2.96 1.19 21.33
N CYS A 162 2.82 0.08 20.62
CA CYS A 162 2.13 0.05 19.33
C CYS A 162 0.65 0.47 19.47
N GLY A 163 0.02 0.23 20.62
CA GLY A 163 -1.36 0.58 20.92
C GLY A 163 -1.65 2.08 21.01
N VAL A 164 -0.63 2.92 21.14
CA VAL A 164 -0.79 4.41 21.09
C VAL A 164 -1.43 4.84 19.77
N CYS A 165 -1.08 4.18 18.66
CA CYS A 165 -1.57 4.52 17.33
C CYS A 165 -2.50 3.44 16.75
N HIS A 166 -2.16 2.16 16.94
CA HIS A 166 -2.97 1.06 16.43
C HIS A 166 -4.21 0.85 17.28
N GLY A 167 -5.37 1.04 16.65
CA GLY A 167 -6.67 1.05 17.31
C GLY A 167 -7.25 2.45 17.49
N ALA A 168 -6.43 3.51 17.36
CA ALA A 168 -6.87 4.91 17.39
C ALA A 168 -6.81 5.56 15.99
N VAL A 169 -5.61 5.63 15.39
CA VAL A 169 -5.39 6.32 14.10
C VAL A 169 -4.84 5.39 13.02
N ALA A 170 -4.39 4.20 13.37
CA ALA A 170 -3.93 3.16 12.45
C ALA A 170 -4.86 1.93 12.54
N PHE A 171 -4.59 0.88 11.74
CA PHE A 171 -5.42 -0.31 11.73
C PHE A 171 -5.61 -0.92 13.13
N PRO A 172 -6.80 -1.51 13.43
CA PRO A 172 -7.15 -1.93 14.78
C PRO A 172 -6.35 -3.15 15.24
N LEU A 173 -6.18 -3.28 16.56
CA LEU A 173 -5.48 -4.39 17.20
C LEU A 173 -6.16 -5.75 17.03
N THR A 174 -7.43 -5.76 16.59
CA THR A 174 -8.18 -6.98 16.26
C THR A 174 -7.70 -7.66 14.98
N GLU A 175 -6.94 -6.97 14.15
CA GLU A 175 -6.36 -7.53 12.93
C GLU A 175 -5.00 -8.20 13.20
N CYS A 176 -5.00 -9.22 14.07
CA CYS A 176 -3.80 -9.88 14.60
C CYS A 176 -2.77 -10.26 13.53
N LYS A 177 -3.23 -10.77 12.39
CA LYS A 177 -2.39 -11.22 11.28
C LYS A 177 -1.68 -10.08 10.53
N ARG A 178 -2.05 -8.84 10.75
CA ARG A 178 -1.32 -7.71 10.16
C ARG A 178 0.01 -7.47 10.85
N CYS A 179 0.09 -7.78 12.12
CA CYS A 179 1.33 -7.75 12.89
C CYS A 179 1.99 -9.14 12.95
N HIS A 180 1.25 -10.18 13.36
CA HIS A 180 1.73 -11.55 13.51
C HIS A 180 1.68 -12.31 12.17
N ASN A 181 2.58 -12.01 11.26
CA ASN A 181 2.54 -12.48 9.87
C ASN A 181 3.86 -13.06 9.36
N THR A 182 4.90 -13.10 10.17
CA THR A 182 6.21 -13.57 9.73
C THR A 182 6.37 -15.05 10.09
N PRO A 183 6.73 -15.92 9.14
CA PRO A 183 6.99 -17.33 9.44
C PRO A 183 8.11 -17.51 10.47
N TRP A 184 8.06 -18.61 11.23
CA TRP A 184 9.14 -18.97 12.16
C TRP A 184 10.45 -19.23 11.42
N GLY A 185 11.55 -18.90 12.06
CA GLY A 185 12.90 -19.18 11.55
C GLY A 185 13.42 -18.24 10.48
N VAL A 186 12.61 -17.27 9.99
CA VAL A 186 13.10 -16.25 9.05
C VAL A 186 13.84 -15.13 9.76
N THR A 187 14.85 -14.61 9.08
CA THR A 187 15.55 -13.39 9.48
C THR A 187 14.94 -12.16 8.82
N PRO A 188 15.18 -10.94 9.33
CA PRO A 188 14.66 -9.71 8.71
C PRO A 188 15.00 -9.59 7.21
N ALA A 189 16.18 -10.03 6.81
CA ALA A 189 16.61 -9.99 5.40
C ALA A 189 15.85 -10.96 4.49
N GLN A 190 15.23 -12.00 5.04
CA GLN A 190 14.49 -13.02 4.30
C GLN A 190 12.99 -12.71 4.20
N VAL A 191 12.51 -11.72 4.95
CA VAL A 191 11.10 -11.32 4.88
C VAL A 191 10.86 -10.57 3.59
N PRO A 192 9.93 -11.03 2.72
CA PRO A 192 9.61 -10.32 1.49
C PRO A 192 9.15 -8.89 1.82
N LYS A 193 9.75 -7.91 1.15
CA LYS A 193 9.25 -6.54 1.24
C LYS A 193 7.85 -6.48 0.65
N PRO A 194 6.88 -5.82 1.28
CA PRO A 194 5.55 -5.67 0.72
C PRO A 194 5.63 -4.88 -0.59
N LYS A 195 4.90 -5.37 -1.59
CA LYS A 195 4.76 -4.71 -2.90
C LYS A 195 3.98 -3.42 -2.79
#